data_96a93e1fc6c1b9583a3bc2a6bc2b4933
#
_entry.id   96a93e1fc6c1b9583a3bc2a6bc2b4933
#
_cell.length_a   1.000
_cell.length_b   1.000
_cell.length_c   1.000
_cell.angle_alpha   90.00
_cell.angle_beta   90.00
_cell.angle_gamma   90.00
#
_symmetry.space_group_name_H-M   'P 1'
#
loop_
_entity.id
_entity.type
_entity.pdbx_description
1 polymer ?
#
loop_
_entity_poly.entity_id
_entity_poly.type
_entity_poly.pdbx_seq_one_letter_code
_entity_poly.pdbx_strand_id
1 'polypeptide(L)'
;MEKLKFAKMHGAGNNFIIFEDFENKYENLEAVAKILCDRAFGIGADGILVVRKSTVAEIQMIIINADGSYAAMCGNGIRCFAKYVYDEGLVKNTSIDIETGDGVKHAKLEIENNKVIGVTINMGIPTFEPARVPVVSEDIVLNKNISIGENRYTITSMLLGVPHTIIIDPIDKYPVEEGRLIEKSNIFPQGTNVNFCEVINKDEITVKTWERGAGATLACGTGSCASVVACHKLKLVNSKVKVNIPGGSLVVEITEDGVMMTGPAVTVFEGETLELDFSS
;
A
#
# COMPACT_ATOMS: atom_id res chain seq x y z
N MET A 1 -31.00 -2.85 13.03
CA MET A 1 -30.02 -1.86 13.51
C MET A 1 -29.09 -2.56 14.47
N GLU A 2 -27.81 -2.46 14.27
CA GLU A 2 -26.81 -3.23 15.02
C GLU A 2 -25.65 -2.36 15.43
N LYS A 3 -25.03 -2.72 16.57
CA LYS A 3 -23.80 -2.11 17.03
C LYS A 3 -22.61 -2.86 16.46
N LEU A 4 -21.64 -2.13 15.93
CA LEU A 4 -20.40 -2.65 15.38
C LEU A 4 -19.22 -2.23 16.25
N LYS A 5 -18.49 -3.19 16.82
CA LYS A 5 -17.19 -2.94 17.46
C LYS A 5 -16.14 -2.81 16.38
N PHE A 6 -15.24 -1.84 16.53
CA PHE A 6 -14.21 -1.57 15.55
C PHE A 6 -12.95 -0.98 16.18
N ALA A 7 -11.83 -1.11 15.47
CA ALA A 7 -10.63 -0.34 15.72
C ALA A 7 -10.38 0.64 14.56
N LYS A 8 -10.02 1.88 14.88
CA LYS A 8 -9.50 2.85 13.91
C LYS A 8 -7.99 2.78 13.90
N MET A 9 -7.40 2.44 12.75
CA MET A 9 -5.96 2.28 12.61
C MET A 9 -5.43 3.04 11.39
N HIS A 10 -4.11 3.27 11.35
CA HIS A 10 -3.44 3.76 10.16
C HIS A 10 -2.06 3.12 9.95
N GLY A 11 -1.67 2.95 8.69
CA GLY A 11 -0.32 2.64 8.25
C GLY A 11 0.24 3.81 7.44
N ALA A 12 1.16 4.59 8.06
CA ALA A 12 1.76 5.76 7.41
C ALA A 12 0.72 6.80 6.89
N GLY A 13 -0.32 7.09 7.68
CA GLY A 13 -1.36 8.07 7.36
C GLY A 13 -2.54 7.54 6.53
N ASN A 14 -2.40 6.41 5.84
CA ASN A 14 -3.53 5.71 5.20
C ASN A 14 -4.32 4.96 6.27
N ASN A 15 -5.58 5.31 6.46
CA ASN A 15 -6.33 4.94 7.65
C ASN A 15 -7.56 4.07 7.35
N PHE A 16 -7.84 3.14 8.27
CA PHE A 16 -8.84 2.11 8.10
C PHE A 16 -9.69 1.94 9.36
N ILE A 17 -10.91 1.45 9.16
CA ILE A 17 -11.79 0.92 10.20
C ILE A 17 -11.71 -0.59 10.09
N ILE A 18 -11.30 -1.28 11.17
CA ILE A 18 -11.13 -2.74 11.20
C ILE A 18 -12.18 -3.32 12.12
N PHE A 19 -12.85 -4.39 11.69
CA PHE A 19 -13.84 -5.11 12.48
C PHE A 19 -13.93 -6.59 12.09
N GLU A 20 -14.46 -7.38 12.99
CA GLU A 20 -14.65 -8.82 12.83
C GLU A 20 -16.02 -9.16 12.24
N ASP A 21 -16.02 -10.08 11.27
CA ASP A 21 -17.24 -10.60 10.64
C ASP A 21 -17.08 -12.11 10.34
N PHE A 22 -16.85 -12.90 11.39
CA PHE A 22 -16.59 -14.35 11.27
C PHE A 22 -17.80 -15.16 10.79
N GLU A 23 -18.99 -14.61 10.87
CA GLU A 23 -20.24 -15.26 10.49
C GLU A 23 -20.80 -14.76 9.16
N ASN A 24 -20.05 -13.87 8.46
CA ASN A 24 -20.46 -13.24 7.20
C ASN A 24 -21.82 -12.51 7.33
N LYS A 25 -22.01 -11.85 8.44
CA LYS A 25 -23.24 -11.15 8.81
C LYS A 25 -23.50 -9.93 7.91
N TYR A 26 -22.42 -9.24 7.49
CA TYR A 26 -22.52 -8.06 6.64
C TYR A 26 -22.43 -8.48 5.17
N GLU A 27 -23.61 -8.65 4.52
CA GLU A 27 -23.69 -9.06 3.12
C GLU A 27 -23.27 -7.94 2.15
N ASN A 28 -23.64 -6.69 2.46
CA ASN A 28 -23.33 -5.51 1.64
C ASN A 28 -22.18 -4.68 2.24
N LEU A 29 -20.95 -5.19 2.09
CA LEU A 29 -19.76 -4.48 2.59
C LEU A 29 -19.51 -3.13 1.89
N GLU A 30 -20.02 -2.95 0.66
CA GLU A 30 -19.97 -1.66 -0.04
C GLU A 30 -20.76 -0.59 0.72
N ALA A 31 -21.99 -0.89 1.12
CA ALA A 31 -22.81 0.02 1.91
C ALA A 31 -22.18 0.28 3.29
N VAL A 32 -21.69 -0.76 3.95
CA VAL A 32 -20.98 -0.63 5.25
C VAL A 32 -19.78 0.33 5.12
N ALA A 33 -18.96 0.17 4.07
CA ALA A 33 -17.81 1.03 3.84
C ALA A 33 -18.22 2.49 3.62
N LYS A 34 -19.21 2.74 2.75
CA LYS A 34 -19.69 4.10 2.47
C LYS A 34 -20.22 4.81 3.71
N ILE A 35 -20.97 4.09 4.58
CA ILE A 35 -21.50 4.64 5.82
C ILE A 35 -20.39 4.91 6.83
N LEU A 36 -19.55 3.93 7.11
CA LEU A 36 -18.52 4.05 8.14
C LEU A 36 -17.38 5.01 7.74
N CYS A 37 -17.01 5.02 6.46
CA CYS A 37 -15.88 5.83 5.98
C CYS A 37 -16.24 7.28 5.68
N ASP A 38 -17.53 7.66 5.69
CA ASP A 38 -17.92 9.06 5.51
C ASP A 38 -17.27 9.93 6.59
N ARG A 39 -16.60 11.01 6.16
CA ARG A 39 -15.83 11.87 7.07
C ARG A 39 -16.69 12.85 7.87
N ALA A 40 -17.92 13.12 7.41
CA ALA A 40 -18.84 14.06 8.04
C ALA A 40 -19.91 13.34 8.88
N PHE A 41 -20.40 12.20 8.40
CA PHE A 41 -21.54 11.50 8.99
C PHE A 41 -21.20 10.12 9.55
N GLY A 42 -20.00 9.59 9.26
CA GLY A 42 -19.50 8.33 9.77
C GLY A 42 -18.31 8.50 10.73
N ILE A 43 -17.48 7.45 10.83
CA ILE A 43 -16.23 7.45 11.59
C ILE A 43 -15.13 8.18 10.78
N GLY A 44 -15.22 8.10 9.45
CA GLY A 44 -14.26 8.68 8.50
C GLY A 44 -13.01 7.81 8.35
N ALA A 45 -12.79 7.24 7.17
CA ALA A 45 -11.60 6.45 6.83
C ALA A 45 -11.37 6.44 5.33
N ASP A 46 -10.23 5.85 4.91
CA ASP A 46 -9.94 5.60 3.50
C ASP A 46 -10.53 4.25 3.04
N GLY A 47 -10.92 3.39 3.99
CA GLY A 47 -11.56 2.11 3.74
C GLY A 47 -11.83 1.33 5.02
N ILE A 48 -12.49 0.18 4.86
CA ILE A 48 -12.69 -0.82 5.90
C ILE A 48 -11.82 -2.05 5.65
N LEU A 49 -11.37 -2.70 6.72
CA LEU A 49 -10.71 -4.01 6.70
C LEU A 49 -11.58 -4.97 7.51
N VAL A 50 -12.13 -5.98 6.84
CA VAL A 50 -13.03 -6.94 7.47
C VAL A 50 -12.28 -8.23 7.76
N VAL A 51 -12.33 -8.67 9.01
CA VAL A 51 -11.70 -9.91 9.47
C VAL A 51 -12.68 -11.05 9.29
N ARG A 52 -12.32 -12.05 8.48
CA ARG A 52 -13.12 -13.26 8.24
C ARG A 52 -12.31 -14.53 8.46
N LYS A 53 -13.01 -15.67 8.59
CA LYS A 53 -12.38 -16.99 8.63
C LYS A 53 -11.81 -17.31 7.25
N SER A 54 -10.64 -17.95 7.22
CA SER A 54 -10.05 -18.50 6.00
C SER A 54 -10.10 -20.03 6.01
N THR A 55 -10.11 -20.63 4.82
CA THR A 55 -9.93 -22.07 4.64
C THR A 55 -8.57 -22.42 4.06
N VAL A 56 -7.78 -21.40 3.69
CA VAL A 56 -6.48 -21.56 3.00
C VAL A 56 -5.33 -20.87 3.73
N ALA A 57 -5.64 -20.05 4.74
CA ALA A 57 -4.68 -19.32 5.57
C ALA A 57 -5.13 -19.28 7.04
N GLU A 58 -4.38 -18.63 7.92
CA GLU A 58 -4.79 -18.49 9.33
C GLU A 58 -6.02 -17.60 9.47
N ILE A 59 -6.16 -16.59 8.60
CA ILE A 59 -7.23 -15.60 8.65
C ILE A 59 -7.41 -14.94 7.28
N GLN A 60 -8.59 -14.36 7.01
CA GLN A 60 -8.88 -13.64 5.77
C GLN A 60 -9.09 -12.16 6.02
N MET A 61 -8.50 -11.34 5.15
CA MET A 61 -8.71 -9.89 5.08
C MET A 61 -9.50 -9.52 3.84
N ILE A 62 -10.63 -8.82 4.03
CA ILE A 62 -11.35 -8.17 2.93
C ILE A 62 -11.18 -6.66 3.04
N ILE A 63 -10.87 -6.01 1.92
CA ILE A 63 -10.65 -4.56 1.86
C ILE A 63 -11.72 -3.94 0.99
N ILE A 64 -12.45 -2.96 1.53
CA ILE A 64 -13.37 -2.12 0.77
C ILE A 64 -12.96 -0.66 0.98
N ASN A 65 -12.74 0.05 -0.11
CA ASN A 65 -12.41 1.48 -0.09
C ASN A 65 -13.62 2.32 0.36
N ALA A 66 -13.39 3.58 0.73
CA ALA A 66 -14.44 4.50 1.16
C ALA A 66 -15.55 4.74 0.12
N ASP A 67 -15.24 4.59 -1.18
CA ASP A 67 -16.21 4.68 -2.27
C ASP A 67 -17.04 3.40 -2.48
N GLY A 68 -16.76 2.34 -1.71
CA GLY A 68 -17.39 1.04 -1.81
C GLY A 68 -16.68 0.07 -2.75
N SER A 69 -15.66 0.49 -3.47
CA SER A 69 -14.92 -0.40 -4.37
C SER A 69 -14.08 -1.41 -3.61
N TYR A 70 -14.05 -2.65 -4.11
CA TYR A 70 -13.20 -3.72 -3.58
C TYR A 70 -11.73 -3.49 -3.97
N ALA A 71 -10.83 -3.69 -3.02
CA ALA A 71 -9.39 -3.71 -3.26
C ALA A 71 -8.81 -5.11 -2.96
N ALA A 72 -8.11 -5.69 -3.93
CA ALA A 72 -7.52 -7.01 -3.78
C ALA A 72 -6.40 -7.05 -2.72
N MET A 73 -5.64 -5.97 -2.59
CA MET A 73 -4.52 -5.82 -1.65
C MET A 73 -4.20 -4.36 -1.37
N CYS A 74 -3.76 -4.07 -0.13
CA CYS A 74 -3.22 -2.77 0.27
C CYS A 74 -2.08 -2.99 1.26
N GLY A 75 -0.86 -2.56 0.90
CA GLY A 75 0.33 -2.72 1.76
C GLY A 75 0.22 -2.02 3.12
N ASN A 76 -0.48 -0.87 3.19
CA ASN A 76 -0.74 -0.17 4.45
C ASN A 76 -1.82 -0.89 5.27
N GLY A 77 -2.89 -1.33 4.61
CA GLY A 77 -4.00 -2.04 5.22
C GLY A 77 -3.58 -3.36 5.84
N ILE A 78 -2.81 -4.19 5.12
CA ILE A 78 -2.40 -5.50 5.64
C ILE A 78 -1.48 -5.38 6.87
N ARG A 79 -0.68 -4.29 7.00
CA ARG A 79 0.10 -4.06 8.23
C ARG A 79 -0.81 -3.75 9.43
N CYS A 80 -1.82 -2.89 9.22
CA CYS A 80 -2.83 -2.61 10.25
C CYS A 80 -3.59 -3.88 10.63
N PHE A 81 -4.02 -4.66 9.63
CA PHE A 81 -4.72 -5.92 9.82
C PHE A 81 -3.89 -6.94 10.64
N ALA A 82 -2.64 -7.18 10.24
CA ALA A 82 -1.76 -8.14 10.92
C ALA A 82 -1.53 -7.76 12.38
N LYS A 83 -1.32 -6.47 12.67
CA LYS A 83 -1.22 -5.98 14.04
C LYS A 83 -2.54 -6.20 14.80
N TYR A 84 -3.68 -5.83 14.21
CA TYR A 84 -5.00 -5.95 14.84
C TYR A 84 -5.29 -7.40 15.25
N VAL A 85 -5.18 -8.35 14.32
CA VAL A 85 -5.51 -9.75 14.61
C VAL A 85 -4.58 -10.40 15.64
N TYR A 86 -3.35 -9.89 15.78
CA TYR A 86 -2.44 -10.31 16.84
C TYR A 86 -2.78 -9.66 18.19
N ASP A 87 -3.00 -8.33 18.23
CA ASP A 87 -3.32 -7.61 19.46
C ASP A 87 -4.63 -8.08 20.08
N GLU A 88 -5.66 -8.40 19.25
CA GLU A 88 -6.94 -8.97 19.68
C GLU A 88 -6.87 -10.47 20.02
N GLY A 89 -5.69 -11.10 19.87
CA GLY A 89 -5.50 -12.52 20.16
C GLY A 89 -6.20 -13.49 19.22
N LEU A 90 -6.65 -13.02 18.06
CA LEU A 90 -7.28 -13.85 17.02
C LEU A 90 -6.26 -14.80 16.38
N VAL A 91 -5.00 -14.37 16.31
CA VAL A 91 -3.84 -15.20 15.96
C VAL A 91 -2.79 -15.07 17.03
N LYS A 92 -1.97 -16.14 17.23
CA LYS A 92 -0.95 -16.19 18.28
C LYS A 92 0.48 -16.12 17.72
N ASN A 93 0.63 -16.41 16.44
CA ASN A 93 1.92 -16.44 15.78
C ASN A 93 2.35 -15.00 15.41
N THR A 94 3.66 -14.75 15.48
CA THR A 94 4.24 -13.48 15.00
C THR A 94 4.51 -13.49 13.50
N SER A 95 4.33 -14.63 12.86
CA SER A 95 4.39 -14.87 11.42
C SER A 95 3.02 -15.38 11.01
N ILE A 96 2.30 -14.65 10.19
CA ILE A 96 0.87 -14.83 9.94
C ILE A 96 0.65 -14.94 8.43
N ASP A 97 -0.03 -16.00 8.01
CA ASP A 97 -0.55 -16.14 6.65
C ASP A 97 -1.95 -15.53 6.59
N ILE A 98 -2.11 -14.55 5.71
CA ILE A 98 -3.34 -13.78 5.53
C ILE A 98 -3.87 -14.01 4.11
N GLU A 99 -5.07 -14.56 4.00
CA GLU A 99 -5.78 -14.63 2.74
C GLU A 99 -6.24 -13.24 2.32
N THR A 100 -5.93 -12.84 1.09
CA THR A 100 -6.34 -11.57 0.48
C THR A 100 -6.90 -11.82 -0.91
N GLY A 101 -7.48 -10.80 -1.54
CA GLY A 101 -7.92 -10.90 -2.94
C GLY A 101 -6.78 -11.09 -3.95
N ASP A 102 -5.54 -10.84 -3.55
CA ASP A 102 -4.31 -11.06 -4.32
C ASP A 102 -3.53 -12.30 -3.80
N GLY A 103 -4.26 -13.31 -3.32
CA GLY A 103 -3.72 -14.55 -2.76
C GLY A 103 -3.25 -14.42 -1.32
N VAL A 104 -2.61 -15.48 -0.82
CA VAL A 104 -2.08 -15.53 0.54
C VAL A 104 -0.84 -14.64 0.64
N LYS A 105 -0.84 -13.75 1.63
CA LYS A 105 0.29 -12.87 1.96
C LYS A 105 0.86 -13.25 3.32
N HIS A 106 2.17 -13.18 3.41
CA HIS A 106 2.90 -13.50 4.62
C HIS A 106 3.31 -12.21 5.35
N ALA A 107 2.79 -12.02 6.56
CA ALA A 107 3.10 -10.91 7.44
C ALA A 107 3.98 -11.38 8.60
N LYS A 108 5.07 -10.66 8.90
CA LYS A 108 5.93 -10.89 10.06
C LYS A 108 5.87 -9.69 10.99
N LEU A 109 5.50 -9.93 12.24
CA LEU A 109 5.43 -8.90 13.27
C LEU A 109 6.79 -8.70 13.94
N GLU A 110 7.18 -7.44 14.11
CA GLU A 110 8.31 -7.03 14.95
C GLU A 110 7.76 -6.64 16.33
N ILE A 111 8.17 -7.36 17.37
CA ILE A 111 7.64 -7.20 18.73
C ILE A 111 8.74 -6.73 19.66
N GLU A 112 8.48 -5.67 20.38
CA GLU A 112 9.31 -5.15 21.45
C GLU A 112 8.45 -4.83 22.67
N ASN A 113 8.87 -5.28 23.86
CA ASN A 113 8.14 -5.09 25.13
C ASN A 113 6.65 -5.49 25.04
N ASN A 114 6.35 -6.63 24.41
CA ASN A 114 5.00 -7.15 24.15
C ASN A 114 4.12 -6.23 23.28
N LYS A 115 4.72 -5.36 22.49
CA LYS A 115 3.98 -4.48 21.55
C LYS A 115 4.50 -4.70 20.15
N VAL A 116 3.59 -4.72 19.19
CA VAL A 116 3.94 -4.71 17.77
C VAL A 116 4.45 -3.32 17.42
N ILE A 117 5.74 -3.23 17.05
CA ILE A 117 6.43 -1.98 16.69
C ILE A 117 6.55 -1.82 15.18
N GLY A 118 6.45 -2.90 14.42
CA GLY A 118 6.53 -2.92 12.98
C GLY A 118 5.91 -4.18 12.38
N VAL A 119 5.54 -4.09 11.12
CA VAL A 119 5.03 -5.24 10.36
C VAL A 119 5.76 -5.30 9.03
N THR A 120 6.37 -6.44 8.74
CA THR A 120 7.07 -6.74 7.49
C THR A 120 6.17 -7.56 6.58
N ILE A 121 6.01 -7.12 5.33
CA ILE A 121 5.23 -7.80 4.30
C ILE A 121 6.14 -8.11 3.11
N ASN A 122 6.04 -9.32 2.56
CA ASN A 122 6.64 -9.63 1.27
C ASN A 122 5.78 -9.05 0.15
N MET A 123 6.33 -8.08 -0.57
CA MET A 123 5.67 -7.38 -1.67
C MET A 123 5.82 -8.08 -3.02
N GLY A 124 6.50 -9.23 -3.04
CA GLY A 124 6.74 -10.04 -4.23
C GLY A 124 8.01 -9.67 -5.00
N ILE A 125 8.11 -10.21 -6.20
CA ILE A 125 9.29 -10.06 -7.07
C ILE A 125 8.98 -9.06 -8.18
N PRO A 126 9.79 -7.98 -8.32
CA PRO A 126 9.59 -6.99 -9.37
C PRO A 126 9.95 -7.57 -10.75
N THR A 127 9.24 -7.10 -11.79
CA THR A 127 9.63 -7.38 -13.17
C THR A 127 9.79 -6.10 -13.98
N PHE A 128 10.79 -6.08 -14.86
CA PHE A 128 11.07 -4.97 -15.78
C PHE A 128 10.66 -5.31 -17.22
N GLU A 129 10.08 -6.46 -17.45
CA GLU A 129 9.65 -6.92 -18.77
C GLU A 129 8.53 -6.02 -19.32
N PRO A 130 8.74 -5.32 -20.48
CA PRO A 130 7.81 -4.30 -20.95
C PRO A 130 6.38 -4.80 -21.15
N ALA A 131 6.20 -6.02 -21.66
CA ALA A 131 4.89 -6.63 -21.87
C ALA A 131 4.10 -6.80 -20.55
N ARG A 132 4.80 -7.02 -19.42
CA ARG A 132 4.20 -7.16 -18.08
C ARG A 132 4.02 -5.82 -17.37
N VAL A 133 4.87 -4.84 -17.68
CA VAL A 133 4.83 -3.47 -17.08
C VAL A 133 3.73 -2.60 -17.70
N PRO A 134 2.98 -3.03 -18.69
CA PRO A 134 2.20 -2.36 -19.75
C PRO A 134 2.77 -0.98 -20.17
N VAL A 135 4.03 -0.98 -20.57
CA VAL A 135 4.72 0.19 -21.13
C VAL A 135 5.03 -0.01 -22.61
N VAL A 136 4.79 1.02 -23.43
CA VAL A 136 5.10 0.99 -24.88
C VAL A 136 6.62 1.16 -25.06
N SER A 137 7.32 0.04 -25.04
CA SER A 137 8.77 -0.01 -25.27
C SER A 137 9.18 -1.40 -25.75
N GLU A 138 10.14 -1.48 -26.69
CA GLU A 138 10.73 -2.74 -27.14
C GLU A 138 11.68 -3.33 -26.11
N ASP A 139 12.40 -2.47 -25.38
CA ASP A 139 13.34 -2.84 -24.33
C ASP A 139 12.86 -2.46 -22.94
N ILE A 140 13.52 -2.99 -21.92
CA ILE A 140 13.31 -2.59 -20.53
C ILE A 140 13.52 -1.07 -20.40
N VAL A 141 12.64 -0.44 -19.61
CA VAL A 141 12.71 0.99 -19.33
C VAL A 141 13.50 1.18 -18.05
N LEU A 142 14.82 1.29 -18.20
CA LEU A 142 15.76 1.51 -17.10
C LEU A 142 16.60 2.75 -17.41
N ASN A 143 16.42 3.81 -16.63
CA ASN A 143 17.10 5.10 -16.79
C ASN A 143 16.98 5.67 -18.23
N LYS A 144 15.79 5.56 -18.82
CA LYS A 144 15.53 6.04 -20.20
C LYS A 144 14.98 7.46 -20.20
N ASN A 145 15.45 8.28 -21.13
CA ASN A 145 14.90 9.61 -21.38
C ASN A 145 13.62 9.50 -22.19
N ILE A 146 12.58 10.18 -21.73
CA ILE A 146 11.29 10.34 -22.42
C ILE A 146 10.92 11.82 -22.52
N SER A 147 10.09 12.16 -23.51
CA SER A 147 9.48 13.49 -23.63
C SER A 147 7.97 13.36 -23.54
N ILE A 148 7.35 14.17 -22.67
CA ILE A 148 5.90 14.26 -22.53
C ILE A 148 5.52 15.74 -22.62
N GLY A 149 4.89 16.12 -23.72
CA GLY A 149 4.73 17.53 -24.08
C GLY A 149 6.10 18.21 -24.25
N GLU A 150 6.31 19.32 -23.56
CA GLU A 150 7.59 20.06 -23.57
C GLU A 150 8.59 19.56 -22.51
N ASN A 151 8.15 18.71 -21.58
CA ASN A 151 8.95 18.24 -20.46
C ASN A 151 9.76 16.98 -20.84
N ARG A 152 10.96 16.87 -20.26
CA ARG A 152 11.83 15.71 -20.39
C ARG A 152 12.03 15.07 -19.03
N TYR A 153 11.90 13.74 -18.98
CA TYR A 153 12.09 12.95 -17.77
C TYR A 153 13.04 11.78 -18.04
N THR A 154 13.80 11.41 -17.05
CA THR A 154 14.57 10.15 -17.05
C THR A 154 13.82 9.17 -16.15
N ILE A 155 13.32 8.09 -16.74
CA ILE A 155 12.44 7.16 -16.07
C ILE A 155 12.98 5.74 -15.96
N THR A 156 12.58 5.05 -14.93
CA THR A 156 12.67 3.60 -14.79
C THR A 156 11.28 3.05 -14.53
N SER A 157 10.84 2.04 -15.30
CA SER A 157 9.50 1.47 -15.13
C SER A 157 9.57 -0.02 -14.81
N MET A 158 8.71 -0.47 -13.90
CA MET A 158 8.58 -1.87 -13.48
C MET A 158 7.16 -2.20 -13.02
N LEU A 159 6.87 -3.49 -12.93
CA LEU A 159 5.69 -4.01 -12.24
C LEU A 159 6.12 -4.56 -10.88
N LEU A 160 5.47 -4.09 -9.81
CA LEU A 160 5.53 -4.67 -8.47
C LEU A 160 4.11 -4.59 -7.86
N GLY A 161 3.36 -5.66 -8.05
CA GLY A 161 1.91 -5.69 -7.82
C GLY A 161 1.14 -4.90 -8.89
N VAL A 162 1.46 -3.61 -9.05
CA VAL A 162 0.93 -2.68 -10.04
C VAL A 162 2.06 -1.98 -10.80
N PRO A 163 1.79 -1.34 -11.98
CA PRO A 163 2.80 -0.61 -12.73
C PRO A 163 3.32 0.61 -11.95
N HIS A 164 4.65 0.76 -11.92
CA HIS A 164 5.35 1.88 -11.33
C HIS A 164 6.35 2.50 -12.29
N THR A 165 6.39 3.82 -12.33
CA THR A 165 7.40 4.62 -13.03
C THR A 165 8.11 5.51 -12.02
N ILE A 166 9.43 5.42 -11.97
CA ILE A 166 10.28 6.11 -11.02
C ILE A 166 11.11 7.17 -11.75
N ILE A 167 11.13 8.38 -11.21
CA ILE A 167 11.96 9.51 -11.62
C ILE A 167 12.90 9.80 -10.45
N ILE A 168 14.21 9.65 -10.70
CA ILE A 168 15.24 9.86 -9.68
C ILE A 168 15.88 11.22 -9.93
N ASP A 169 15.52 12.20 -9.09
CA ASP A 169 15.96 13.59 -9.14
C ASP A 169 15.77 14.24 -7.75
N PRO A 170 16.28 15.45 -7.50
CA PRO A 170 15.93 16.19 -6.28
C PRO A 170 14.41 16.29 -6.10
N ILE A 171 13.93 16.05 -4.87
CA ILE A 171 12.50 15.82 -4.58
C ILE A 171 11.59 17.02 -4.91
N ASP A 172 12.15 18.22 -4.89
CA ASP A 172 11.41 19.46 -5.16
C ASP A 172 11.57 19.94 -6.62
N LYS A 173 12.25 19.16 -7.48
CA LYS A 173 12.42 19.49 -8.89
C LYS A 173 11.09 19.45 -9.66
N TYR A 174 10.19 18.55 -9.25
CA TYR A 174 8.89 18.38 -9.87
C TYR A 174 7.78 18.45 -8.82
N PRO A 175 6.71 19.21 -9.05
CA PRO A 175 5.47 19.07 -8.30
C PRO A 175 4.93 17.64 -8.46
N VAL A 176 4.39 17.04 -7.42
CA VAL A 176 3.87 15.65 -7.48
C VAL A 176 2.72 15.52 -8.48
N GLU A 177 1.99 16.60 -8.74
CA GLU A 177 0.90 16.72 -9.69
C GLU A 177 1.33 16.49 -11.17
N GLU A 178 2.63 16.66 -11.49
CA GLU A 178 3.19 16.29 -12.79
C GLU A 178 3.04 14.80 -13.07
N GLY A 179 2.94 13.98 -12.03
CA GLY A 179 2.64 12.55 -12.14
C GLY A 179 1.40 12.28 -12.98
N ARG A 180 0.38 13.17 -12.98
CA ARG A 180 -0.83 13.04 -13.79
C ARG A 180 -0.53 13.06 -15.29
N LEU A 181 0.42 13.87 -15.74
CA LEU A 181 0.79 13.95 -17.15
C LEU A 181 1.49 12.66 -17.60
N ILE A 182 2.33 12.11 -16.72
CA ILE A 182 3.07 10.87 -16.98
C ILE A 182 2.12 9.67 -16.96
N GLU A 183 1.26 9.56 -15.93
CA GLU A 183 0.23 8.53 -15.80
C GLU A 183 -0.62 8.39 -17.07
N LYS A 184 -1.05 9.54 -17.64
CA LYS A 184 -1.95 9.60 -18.80
C LYS A 184 -1.24 9.63 -20.15
N SER A 185 0.07 9.50 -20.15
CA SER A 185 0.86 9.48 -21.37
C SER A 185 0.59 8.20 -22.19
N ASN A 186 0.62 8.33 -23.51
CA ASN A 186 0.47 7.20 -24.45
C ASN A 186 1.54 6.11 -24.27
N ILE A 187 2.64 6.42 -23.56
CA ILE A 187 3.68 5.43 -23.19
C ILE A 187 3.13 4.41 -22.21
N PHE A 188 2.12 4.78 -21.41
CA PHE A 188 1.49 3.93 -20.40
C PHE A 188 0.00 3.75 -20.70
N PRO A 189 -0.39 2.87 -21.64
CA PRO A 189 -1.78 2.74 -22.11
C PRO A 189 -2.76 2.30 -21.01
N GLN A 190 -2.27 1.72 -19.92
CA GLN A 190 -3.07 1.33 -18.74
C GLN A 190 -2.80 2.25 -17.54
N GLY A 191 -2.05 3.34 -17.75
CA GLY A 191 -1.57 4.21 -16.68
C GLY A 191 -0.48 3.56 -15.83
N THR A 192 0.16 4.37 -14.98
CA THR A 192 1.22 3.95 -14.06
C THR A 192 1.16 4.79 -12.79
N ASN A 193 1.61 4.24 -11.66
CA ASN A 193 1.92 5.04 -10.48
C ASN A 193 3.26 5.75 -10.71
N VAL A 194 3.33 7.04 -10.47
CA VAL A 194 4.54 7.83 -10.69
C VAL A 194 5.17 8.19 -9.35
N ASN A 195 6.44 7.81 -9.19
CA ASN A 195 7.18 8.01 -7.96
C ASN A 195 8.35 8.96 -8.22
N PHE A 196 8.32 10.13 -7.62
CA PHE A 196 9.44 11.06 -7.57
C PHE A 196 10.33 10.67 -6.39
N CYS A 197 11.59 10.36 -6.68
CA CYS A 197 12.52 9.75 -5.73
C CYS A 197 13.81 10.57 -5.67
N GLU A 198 14.21 10.98 -4.47
CA GLU A 198 15.52 11.56 -4.21
C GLU A 198 16.37 10.60 -3.39
N VAL A 199 17.61 10.38 -3.84
CA VAL A 199 18.59 9.58 -3.10
C VAL A 199 19.34 10.50 -2.13
N ILE A 200 19.12 10.31 -0.84
CA ILE A 200 19.79 11.08 0.21
C ILE A 200 21.18 10.51 0.47
N ASN A 201 21.29 9.19 0.59
CA ASN A 201 22.54 8.45 0.70
C ASN A 201 22.31 6.97 0.34
N LYS A 202 23.31 6.11 0.58
CA LYS A 202 23.24 4.67 0.23
C LYS A 202 22.16 3.90 1.00
N ASP A 203 21.70 4.40 2.12
CA ASP A 203 20.77 3.73 3.03
C ASP A 203 19.43 4.50 3.20
N GLU A 204 19.26 5.62 2.47
CA GLU A 204 18.09 6.49 2.65
C GLU A 204 17.68 7.18 1.35
N ILE A 205 16.37 7.13 1.08
CA ILE A 205 15.72 7.86 -0.03
C ILE A 205 14.48 8.60 0.47
N THR A 206 14.04 9.61 -0.28
CA THR A 206 12.74 10.27 -0.10
C THR A 206 11.88 10.04 -1.32
N VAL A 207 10.59 9.73 -1.12
CA VAL A 207 9.64 9.43 -2.21
C VAL A 207 8.34 10.20 -2.04
N LYS A 208 7.88 10.82 -3.13
CA LYS A 208 6.52 11.36 -3.27
C LYS A 208 5.84 10.60 -4.41
N THR A 209 4.59 10.16 -4.22
CA THR A 209 3.88 9.34 -5.22
C THR A 209 2.61 10.01 -5.70
N TRP A 210 2.42 9.98 -7.02
CA TRP A 210 1.15 10.15 -7.69
C TRP A 210 0.61 8.76 -8.01
N GLU A 211 -0.44 8.34 -7.33
CA GLU A 211 -1.06 7.03 -7.56
C GLU A 211 -2.09 7.08 -8.68
N ARG A 212 -2.06 6.08 -9.53
CA ARG A 212 -3.01 5.89 -10.63
C ARG A 212 -4.44 5.83 -10.09
N GLY A 213 -5.26 6.81 -10.50
CA GLY A 213 -6.65 6.92 -10.09
C GLY A 213 -6.90 7.55 -8.71
N ALA A 214 -5.87 7.71 -7.86
CA ALA A 214 -6.00 8.28 -6.52
C ALA A 214 -5.30 9.65 -6.36
N GLY A 215 -4.35 9.98 -7.26
CA GLY A 215 -3.62 11.24 -7.20
C GLY A 215 -2.47 11.25 -6.20
N ALA A 216 -2.14 12.41 -5.66
CA ALA A 216 -1.09 12.54 -4.64
C ALA A 216 -1.54 11.91 -3.32
N THR A 217 -0.76 10.95 -2.82
CA THR A 217 -1.07 10.22 -1.58
C THR A 217 0.03 10.39 -0.53
N LEU A 218 -0.33 10.19 0.73
CA LEU A 218 0.63 10.27 1.85
C LEU A 218 1.56 9.06 1.92
N ALA A 219 1.12 7.89 1.40
CA ALA A 219 1.85 6.64 1.51
C ALA A 219 1.45 5.65 0.41
N CYS A 220 2.40 5.33 -0.45
CA CYS A 220 2.31 4.24 -1.42
C CYS A 220 3.38 3.18 -1.11
N GLY A 221 2.97 2.05 -0.52
CA GLY A 221 3.90 0.98 -0.13
C GLY A 221 4.62 0.36 -1.32
N THR A 222 3.87 -0.01 -2.38
CA THR A 222 4.43 -0.56 -3.63
C THR A 222 5.33 0.44 -4.34
N GLY A 223 4.96 1.74 -4.34
CA GLY A 223 5.77 2.82 -4.92
C GLY A 223 7.09 3.02 -4.19
N SER A 224 7.08 2.94 -2.85
CA SER A 224 8.30 2.97 -2.02
C SER A 224 9.23 1.80 -2.37
N CYS A 225 8.68 0.59 -2.46
CA CYS A 225 9.42 -0.61 -2.84
C CYS A 225 10.00 -0.50 -4.26
N ALA A 226 9.19 -0.09 -5.23
CA ALA A 226 9.63 0.09 -6.61
C ALA A 226 10.74 1.14 -6.73
N SER A 227 10.69 2.22 -5.95
CA SER A 227 11.72 3.26 -5.90
C SER A 227 13.06 2.70 -5.39
N VAL A 228 13.04 1.91 -4.30
CA VAL A 228 14.26 1.24 -3.79
C VAL A 228 14.82 0.27 -4.82
N VAL A 229 13.97 -0.56 -5.45
CA VAL A 229 14.39 -1.51 -6.49
C VAL A 229 15.04 -0.78 -7.67
N ALA A 230 14.47 0.33 -8.16
CA ALA A 230 15.03 1.14 -9.23
C ALA A 230 16.39 1.71 -8.84
N CYS A 231 16.48 2.35 -7.68
CA CYS A 231 17.75 2.92 -7.18
C CYS A 231 18.82 1.85 -6.97
N HIS A 232 18.45 0.69 -6.41
CA HIS A 232 19.39 -0.42 -6.21
C HIS A 232 19.88 -1.01 -7.54
N LYS A 233 18.97 -1.21 -8.51
CA LYS A 233 19.31 -1.68 -9.87
C LYS A 233 20.31 -0.74 -10.55
N LEU A 234 20.22 0.55 -10.30
CA LEU A 234 21.14 1.58 -10.78
C LEU A 234 22.38 1.77 -9.89
N LYS A 235 22.56 0.94 -8.84
CA LYS A 235 23.68 0.98 -7.88
C LYS A 235 23.78 2.30 -7.09
N LEU A 236 22.67 2.99 -6.92
CA LEU A 236 22.60 4.24 -6.18
C LEU A 236 22.44 4.02 -4.67
N VAL A 237 21.80 2.92 -4.26
CA VAL A 237 21.54 2.55 -2.86
C VAL A 237 21.91 1.09 -2.57
N ASN A 238 22.00 0.75 -1.29
CA ASN A 238 22.17 -0.62 -0.79
C ASN A 238 20.87 -1.44 -0.92
N SER A 239 20.89 -2.73 -0.55
CA SER A 239 19.72 -3.61 -0.59
C SER A 239 18.70 -3.33 0.51
N LYS A 240 19.10 -2.70 1.63
CA LYS A 240 18.22 -2.29 2.73
C LYS A 240 18.24 -0.78 2.87
N VAL A 241 17.07 -0.14 2.74
CA VAL A 241 16.95 1.31 2.59
C VAL A 241 15.78 1.81 3.42
N LYS A 242 16.00 2.89 4.16
CA LYS A 242 14.95 3.70 4.77
C LYS A 242 14.33 4.59 3.70
N VAL A 243 13.00 4.55 3.59
CA VAL A 243 12.22 5.36 2.64
C VAL A 243 11.41 6.38 3.42
N ASN A 244 11.70 7.67 3.24
CA ASN A 244 10.90 8.75 3.78
C ASN A 244 9.76 9.08 2.80
N ILE A 245 8.54 9.12 3.30
CA ILE A 245 7.33 9.45 2.55
C ILE A 245 6.54 10.51 3.33
N PRO A 246 5.61 11.24 2.72
CA PRO A 246 4.83 12.27 3.43
C PRO A 246 4.12 11.74 4.69
N GLY A 247 3.66 10.48 4.70
CA GLY A 247 2.98 9.84 5.82
C GLY A 247 3.90 9.23 6.89
N GLY A 248 5.24 9.34 6.76
CA GLY A 248 6.20 8.77 7.72
C GLY A 248 7.41 8.11 7.08
N SER A 249 7.84 6.96 7.57
CA SER A 249 8.95 6.20 6.98
C SER A 249 8.67 4.71 6.94
N LEU A 250 9.27 4.05 5.96
CA LEU A 250 9.27 2.61 5.76
C LEU A 250 10.72 2.11 5.68
N VAL A 251 10.94 0.83 5.91
CA VAL A 251 12.19 0.15 5.58
C VAL A 251 11.89 -0.85 4.48
N VAL A 252 12.64 -0.77 3.39
CA VAL A 252 12.52 -1.71 2.27
C VAL A 252 13.81 -2.48 2.14
N GLU A 253 13.71 -3.80 2.04
CA GLU A 253 14.85 -4.70 1.90
C GLU A 253 14.65 -5.63 0.70
N ILE A 254 15.61 -5.66 -0.19
CA ILE A 254 15.63 -6.57 -1.35
C ILE A 254 16.33 -7.85 -0.91
N THR A 255 15.61 -8.97 -0.98
CA THR A 255 16.09 -10.30 -0.62
C THR A 255 15.98 -11.27 -1.81
N GLU A 256 16.46 -12.50 -1.65
CA GLU A 256 16.29 -13.56 -2.65
C GLU A 256 14.81 -13.97 -2.81
N ASP A 257 14.01 -13.84 -1.74
CA ASP A 257 12.58 -14.19 -1.73
C ASP A 257 11.66 -13.07 -2.25
N GLY A 258 12.22 -11.90 -2.56
CA GLY A 258 11.49 -10.74 -3.04
C GLY A 258 11.79 -9.45 -2.28
N VAL A 259 10.90 -8.48 -2.40
CA VAL A 259 11.02 -7.18 -1.76
C VAL A 259 10.23 -7.17 -0.46
N MET A 260 10.94 -7.05 0.66
CA MET A 260 10.36 -6.95 2.00
C MET A 260 10.12 -5.50 2.35
N MET A 261 8.92 -5.17 2.81
CA MET A 261 8.55 -3.82 3.27
C MET A 261 8.16 -3.88 4.73
N THR A 262 8.91 -3.20 5.58
CA THR A 262 8.60 -3.01 7.00
C THR A 262 8.06 -1.61 7.24
N GLY A 263 6.97 -1.50 7.96
CA GLY A 263 6.39 -0.20 8.29
C GLY A 263 5.52 -0.23 9.54
N PRO A 264 5.15 0.96 10.05
CA PRO A 264 4.32 1.08 11.23
C PRO A 264 2.87 0.67 10.93
N ALA A 265 2.19 0.23 11.99
CA ALA A 265 0.75 0.11 12.09
C ALA A 265 0.34 0.66 13.45
N VAL A 266 -0.56 1.64 13.47
CA VAL A 266 -0.92 2.38 14.69
C VAL A 266 -2.42 2.29 14.92
N THR A 267 -2.83 1.80 16.10
CA THR A 267 -4.19 1.91 16.59
C THR A 267 -4.42 3.32 17.12
N VAL A 268 -5.40 4.03 16.57
CA VAL A 268 -5.73 5.41 16.97
C VAL A 268 -6.73 5.39 18.13
N PHE A 269 -7.80 4.62 17.96
CA PHE A 269 -8.79 4.35 18.99
C PHE A 269 -9.62 3.12 18.63
N GLU A 270 -10.30 2.58 19.63
CA GLU A 270 -11.31 1.54 19.51
C GLU A 270 -12.67 2.10 19.92
N GLY A 271 -13.74 1.52 19.39
CA GLY A 271 -15.06 2.01 19.67
C GLY A 271 -16.16 1.03 19.29
N GLU A 272 -17.38 1.44 19.57
CA GLU A 272 -18.61 0.77 19.16
C GLU A 272 -19.55 1.80 18.53
N THR A 273 -20.12 1.47 17.38
CA THR A 273 -21.12 2.34 16.74
C THR A 273 -22.42 2.32 17.56
N LEU A 274 -23.22 3.36 17.42
CA LEU A 274 -24.64 3.24 17.74
C LEU A 274 -25.31 2.28 16.74
N GLU A 275 -26.59 2.01 16.94
CA GLU A 275 -27.35 1.18 16.00
C GLU A 275 -27.37 1.83 14.60
N LEU A 276 -26.68 1.21 13.64
CA LEU A 276 -26.65 1.62 12.24
C LEU A 276 -27.47 0.66 11.38
N ASP A 277 -28.07 1.20 10.34
CA ASP A 277 -28.74 0.42 9.30
C ASP A 277 -27.80 0.29 8.09
N PHE A 278 -27.32 -0.92 7.83
CA PHE A 278 -26.45 -1.25 6.71
C PHE A 278 -27.21 -1.87 5.52
N SER A 279 -28.54 -1.85 5.54
CA SER A 279 -29.39 -2.49 4.52
C SER A 279 -29.70 -1.60 3.31
N SER A 280 -29.21 -0.35 3.28
CA SER A 280 -29.50 0.62 2.22
C SER A 280 -28.41 0.71 1.14
#